data_3f96eba1ba5ff901d88ef15792c5e794
#
_entry.id   3f96eba1ba5ff901d88ef15792c5e794
#
_cell.length_a   1.000
_cell.length_b   1.000
_cell.length_c   1.000
_cell.angle_alpha   90.00
_cell.angle_beta   90.00
_cell.angle_gamma   90.00
#
_symmetry.space_group_name_H-M   'P 1'
#
loop_
_entity.id
_entity.type
_entity.pdbx_description
1 polymer ?
#
loop_
_entity_poly.entity_id
_entity_poly.type
_entity_poly.pdbx_seq_one_letter_code
_entity_poly.pdbx_strand_id
1 'polypeptide(L)'
;GKNRKNVLLITADQWRGDCLGSIGHPVVLTPNLDQLAMQGMLFRKHYTQAVPCGPSRASLYTGLYAMNHRSVNNGTPLNNRFTNIAREVRKLGYDPTLFGYTDTSADPREFHQEDPLLTTYEGMIPGMSSGVTLTNNQRPWIAELIAKGFDHSLNRYSVFDPKPNYPGAKERGSTFSPAVYSDEDSSVAFLTDETLKWLSVREDENWFV
;
A
#
# COMPACT_ATOMS: atom_id res chain seq x y z
N GLY A 1 -15.72 23.58 -16.91
CA GLY A 1 -15.13 22.28 -16.61
C GLY A 1 -16.12 21.45 -15.83
N LYS A 2 -16.23 20.16 -16.13
CA LYS A 2 -17.02 19.22 -15.30
C LYS A 2 -16.44 19.26 -13.90
N ASN A 3 -17.30 19.42 -12.89
CA ASN A 3 -16.93 19.41 -11.49
C ASN A 3 -16.46 17.99 -11.12
N ARG A 4 -15.16 17.71 -11.33
CA ARG A 4 -14.53 16.45 -10.95
C ARG A 4 -14.30 16.46 -9.45
N LYS A 5 -14.38 15.31 -8.82
CA LYS A 5 -14.12 15.15 -7.39
C LYS A 5 -12.71 14.63 -7.16
N ASN A 6 -12.11 15.05 -6.09
CA ASN A 6 -10.90 14.43 -5.58
C ASN A 6 -11.20 13.03 -5.05
N VAL A 7 -10.33 12.08 -5.33
CA VAL A 7 -10.49 10.69 -4.93
C VAL A 7 -9.24 10.22 -4.19
N LEU A 8 -9.42 9.81 -2.94
CA LEU A 8 -8.40 9.15 -2.13
C LEU A 8 -8.78 7.69 -1.95
N LEU A 9 -7.96 6.79 -2.48
CA LEU A 9 -8.11 5.33 -2.32
C LEU A 9 -7.00 4.80 -1.41
N ILE A 10 -7.35 4.42 -0.18
CA ILE A 10 -6.40 3.84 0.77
C ILE A 10 -6.64 2.33 0.86
N THR A 11 -5.58 1.56 0.66
CA THR A 11 -5.57 0.11 0.90
C THR A 11 -4.58 -0.21 2.00
N ALA A 12 -5.01 -1.03 2.96
CA ALA A 12 -4.16 -1.51 4.05
C ALA A 12 -3.84 -2.99 3.84
N ASP A 13 -2.55 -3.34 3.80
CA ASP A 13 -2.12 -4.73 3.68
C ASP A 13 -2.32 -5.47 5.01
N GLN A 14 -2.77 -6.72 4.93
CA GLN A 14 -2.96 -7.64 6.07
C GLN A 14 -3.85 -7.10 7.21
N TRP A 15 -4.64 -6.06 6.98
CA TRP A 15 -5.58 -5.59 8.00
C TRP A 15 -6.75 -6.54 8.15
N ARG A 16 -6.92 -7.08 9.33
CA ARG A 16 -8.07 -7.93 9.63
C ARG A 16 -9.36 -7.12 9.68
N GLY A 17 -10.39 -7.61 9.04
CA GLY A 17 -11.68 -6.92 8.96
C GLY A 17 -12.39 -6.70 10.31
N ASP A 18 -12.01 -7.45 11.36
CA ASP A 18 -12.52 -7.30 12.72
C ASP A 18 -11.71 -6.34 13.60
N CYS A 19 -10.60 -5.78 13.11
CA CYS A 19 -9.72 -4.87 13.85
C CYS A 19 -10.12 -3.39 13.68
N LEU A 20 -11.39 -3.06 13.95
CA LEU A 20 -11.93 -1.71 13.95
C LEU A 20 -12.75 -1.45 15.21
N GLY A 21 -12.57 -0.26 15.84
CA GLY A 21 -13.34 0.15 16.99
C GLY A 21 -14.84 0.27 16.67
N SER A 22 -15.19 0.82 15.50
CA SER A 22 -16.57 0.99 15.03
C SER A 22 -17.38 -0.29 14.86
N ILE A 23 -16.72 -1.45 14.83
CA ILE A 23 -17.40 -2.76 14.82
C ILE A 23 -17.24 -3.53 16.13
N GLY A 24 -16.69 -2.88 17.17
CA GLY A 24 -16.64 -3.42 18.52
C GLY A 24 -15.41 -4.24 18.85
N HIS A 25 -14.24 -3.99 18.22
CA HIS A 25 -13.01 -4.66 18.63
C HIS A 25 -12.64 -4.28 20.07
N PRO A 26 -12.35 -5.27 20.96
CA PRO A 26 -12.24 -5.01 22.39
C PRO A 26 -10.95 -4.28 22.81
N VAL A 27 -9.93 -4.25 21.96
CA VAL A 27 -8.60 -3.74 22.29
C VAL A 27 -8.09 -2.72 21.28
N VAL A 28 -8.31 -2.97 19.99
CA VAL A 28 -7.81 -2.07 18.92
C VAL A 28 -8.59 -0.77 18.90
N LEU A 29 -7.88 0.34 19.00
CA LEU A 29 -8.44 1.69 18.95
C LEU A 29 -8.19 2.30 17.57
N THR A 30 -9.26 2.68 16.88
CA THR A 30 -9.19 3.28 15.53
C THR A 30 -10.02 4.57 15.46
N PRO A 31 -9.74 5.59 16.30
CA PRO A 31 -10.63 6.75 16.45
C PRO A 31 -10.85 7.52 15.16
N ASN A 32 -9.83 7.68 14.32
CA ASN A 32 -9.96 8.40 13.06
C ASN A 32 -10.76 7.62 12.02
N LEU A 33 -10.58 6.29 11.93
CA LEU A 33 -11.38 5.44 11.06
C LEU A 33 -12.81 5.32 11.56
N ASP A 34 -13.03 5.30 12.86
CA ASP A 34 -14.35 5.29 13.47
C ASP A 34 -15.10 6.58 13.17
N GLN A 35 -14.41 7.73 13.22
CA GLN A 35 -14.99 9.01 12.81
C GLN A 35 -15.33 9.04 11.32
N LEU A 36 -14.45 8.52 10.47
CA LEU A 36 -14.70 8.40 9.04
C LEU A 36 -15.93 7.51 8.77
N ALA A 37 -16.05 6.39 9.48
CA ALA A 37 -17.20 5.49 9.38
C ALA A 37 -18.51 6.16 9.78
N MET A 38 -18.49 7.04 10.79
CA MET A 38 -19.67 7.83 11.20
C MET A 38 -20.07 8.90 10.18
N GLN A 39 -19.12 9.46 9.44
CA GLN A 39 -19.36 10.49 8.41
C GLN A 39 -19.66 9.91 7.03
N GLY A 40 -19.36 8.66 6.83
CA GLY A 40 -19.47 7.97 5.54
C GLY A 40 -20.33 6.72 5.60
N MET A 41 -19.94 5.70 4.86
CA MET A 41 -20.61 4.41 4.82
C MET A 41 -19.64 3.29 5.18
N LEU A 42 -19.97 2.49 6.19
CA LEU A 42 -19.20 1.33 6.60
C LEU A 42 -19.81 0.04 6.03
N PHE A 43 -19.05 -0.62 5.12
CA PHE A 43 -19.45 -1.91 4.55
C PHE A 43 -18.96 -3.05 5.45
N ARG A 44 -19.82 -3.57 6.31
CA ARG A 44 -19.49 -4.63 7.27
C ARG A 44 -19.34 -6.03 6.65
N LYS A 45 -19.85 -6.23 5.45
CA LYS A 45 -19.84 -7.51 4.72
C LYS A 45 -19.22 -7.31 3.34
N HIS A 46 -18.03 -6.73 3.30
CA HIS A 46 -17.22 -6.62 2.09
C HIS A 46 -16.16 -7.72 2.09
N TYR A 47 -16.17 -8.55 1.07
CA TYR A 47 -15.30 -9.73 0.96
C TYR A 47 -14.38 -9.60 -0.25
N THR A 48 -13.13 -10.03 -0.09
CA THR A 48 -12.23 -10.17 -1.22
C THR A 48 -12.68 -11.31 -2.13
N GLN A 49 -12.39 -11.16 -3.44
CA GLN A 49 -12.74 -12.17 -4.43
C GLN A 49 -11.71 -13.31 -4.50
N ALA A 50 -10.52 -13.09 -3.98
CA ALA A 50 -9.42 -14.04 -3.99
C ALA A 50 -8.42 -13.74 -2.89
N VAL A 51 -7.57 -14.72 -2.59
CA VAL A 51 -6.43 -14.62 -1.66
C VAL A 51 -5.21 -15.28 -2.32
N PRO A 52 -3.99 -14.93 -1.94
CA PRO A 52 -3.55 -13.87 -1.05
C PRO A 52 -3.59 -12.47 -1.66
N CYS A 53 -2.70 -11.55 -1.25
CA CYS A 53 -2.75 -10.13 -1.62
C CYS A 53 -2.70 -9.87 -3.13
N GLY A 54 -1.82 -10.47 -3.89
CA GLY A 54 -1.73 -10.27 -5.34
C GLY A 54 -3.03 -10.58 -6.08
N PRO A 55 -3.62 -11.78 -5.95
CA PRO A 55 -4.93 -12.11 -6.51
C PRO A 55 -6.05 -11.18 -6.05
N SER A 56 -6.07 -10.83 -4.75
CA SER A 56 -7.05 -9.90 -4.20
C SER A 56 -6.94 -8.52 -4.85
N ARG A 57 -5.73 -8.00 -4.97
CA ARG A 57 -5.44 -6.71 -5.60
C ARG A 57 -5.74 -6.71 -7.10
N ALA A 58 -5.40 -7.80 -7.80
CA ALA A 58 -5.77 -7.97 -9.20
C ALA A 58 -7.30 -7.86 -9.39
N SER A 59 -8.09 -8.52 -8.54
CA SER A 59 -9.55 -8.41 -8.56
C SER A 59 -10.03 -6.99 -8.23
N LEU A 60 -9.46 -6.36 -7.19
CA LEU A 60 -9.82 -5.01 -6.76
C LEU A 60 -9.63 -3.98 -7.88
N TYR A 61 -8.47 -4.00 -8.54
CA TYR A 61 -8.13 -2.99 -9.54
C TYR A 61 -8.74 -3.23 -10.92
N THR A 62 -9.02 -4.48 -11.27
CA THR A 62 -9.61 -4.82 -12.58
C THR A 62 -11.13 -4.98 -12.54
N GLY A 63 -11.73 -5.19 -11.35
CA GLY A 63 -13.13 -5.55 -11.21
C GLY A 63 -13.46 -6.98 -11.67
N LEU A 64 -12.46 -7.83 -11.87
CA LEU A 64 -12.62 -9.20 -12.39
C LEU A 64 -12.50 -10.23 -11.26
N TYR A 65 -13.19 -11.35 -11.42
CA TYR A 65 -12.96 -12.54 -10.60
C TYR A 65 -11.63 -13.21 -10.96
N ALA A 66 -11.03 -13.91 -10.00
CA ALA A 66 -9.75 -14.60 -10.17
C ALA A 66 -9.74 -15.58 -11.35
N MET A 67 -10.87 -16.26 -11.60
CA MET A 67 -11.02 -17.15 -12.74
C MET A 67 -10.88 -16.45 -14.11
N ASN A 68 -11.14 -15.15 -14.15
CA ASN A 68 -11.07 -14.33 -15.36
C ASN A 68 -9.68 -13.71 -15.54
N HIS A 69 -9.13 -13.09 -14.50
CA HIS A 69 -7.80 -12.46 -14.60
C HIS A 69 -6.65 -13.44 -14.43
N ARG A 70 -6.86 -14.61 -13.81
CA ARG A 70 -5.92 -15.71 -13.65
C ARG A 70 -4.59 -15.38 -12.95
N SER A 71 -4.50 -14.25 -12.28
CA SER A 71 -3.42 -13.94 -11.36
C SER A 71 -3.74 -14.62 -10.02
N VAL A 72 -3.28 -15.87 -9.85
CA VAL A 72 -3.79 -16.79 -8.80
C VAL A 72 -2.89 -16.88 -7.57
N ASN A 73 -1.67 -16.39 -7.64
CA ASN A 73 -0.73 -16.31 -6.53
C ASN A 73 0.04 -14.99 -6.58
N ASN A 74 0.66 -14.63 -5.45
CA ASN A 74 1.66 -13.56 -5.44
C ASN A 74 2.76 -13.90 -6.44
N GLY A 75 3.13 -12.92 -7.26
CA GLY A 75 4.10 -13.14 -8.35
C GLY A 75 3.49 -13.66 -9.65
N THR A 76 2.21 -14.07 -9.69
CA THR A 76 1.57 -14.39 -10.97
C THR A 76 1.31 -13.09 -11.73
N PRO A 77 1.86 -12.92 -12.94
CA PRO A 77 1.67 -11.70 -13.71
C PRO A 77 0.20 -11.40 -14.01
N LEU A 78 -0.17 -10.14 -13.85
CA LEU A 78 -1.46 -9.64 -14.33
C LEU A 78 -1.34 -9.30 -15.82
N ASN A 79 -2.13 -9.97 -16.64
CA ASN A 79 -2.12 -9.78 -18.08
C ASN A 79 -2.49 -8.32 -18.45
N ASN A 80 -1.63 -7.65 -19.20
CA ASN A 80 -1.75 -6.24 -19.55
C ASN A 80 -2.97 -5.93 -20.45
N ARG A 81 -3.61 -6.95 -21.06
CA ARG A 81 -4.86 -6.80 -21.83
C ARG A 81 -6.05 -6.31 -20.99
N PHE A 82 -6.03 -6.59 -19.70
CA PHE A 82 -7.12 -6.17 -18.82
C PHE A 82 -6.99 -4.68 -18.50
N THR A 83 -8.10 -3.97 -18.62
CA THR A 83 -8.18 -2.61 -18.08
C THR A 83 -8.18 -2.65 -16.56
N ASN A 84 -7.93 -1.51 -15.95
CA ASN A 84 -7.90 -1.35 -14.51
C ASN A 84 -8.30 0.08 -14.12
N ILE A 85 -8.53 0.29 -12.83
CA ILE A 85 -9.00 1.58 -12.32
C ILE A 85 -8.10 2.75 -12.75
N ALA A 86 -6.78 2.57 -12.77
CA ALA A 86 -5.85 3.64 -13.15
C ALA A 86 -6.03 4.05 -14.62
N ARG A 87 -6.13 3.07 -15.52
CA ARG A 87 -6.40 3.33 -16.95
C ARG A 87 -7.76 3.98 -17.17
N GLU A 88 -8.78 3.55 -16.43
CA GLU A 88 -10.13 4.09 -16.57
C GLU A 88 -10.23 5.54 -16.08
N VAL A 89 -9.62 5.87 -14.94
CA VAL A 89 -9.66 7.25 -14.44
C VAL A 89 -8.83 8.20 -15.31
N ARG A 90 -7.78 7.70 -16.00
CA ARG A 90 -7.05 8.49 -17.02
C ARG A 90 -7.95 8.93 -18.17
N LYS A 91 -8.87 8.09 -18.63
CA LYS A 91 -9.87 8.46 -19.65
C LYS A 91 -10.77 9.61 -19.20
N LEU A 92 -10.92 9.79 -17.90
CA LEU A 92 -11.64 10.90 -17.30
C LEU A 92 -10.76 12.14 -17.06
N GLY A 93 -9.48 12.06 -17.42
CA GLY A 93 -8.51 13.15 -17.32
C GLY A 93 -7.87 13.32 -15.94
N TYR A 94 -7.86 12.28 -15.10
CA TYR A 94 -7.03 12.24 -13.91
C TYR A 94 -5.62 11.75 -14.25
N ASP A 95 -4.67 12.12 -13.41
CA ASP A 95 -3.36 11.48 -13.32
C ASP A 95 -3.30 10.67 -11.99
N PRO A 96 -3.71 9.39 -12.00
CA PRO A 96 -3.75 8.59 -10.78
C PRO A 96 -2.33 8.37 -10.27
N THR A 97 -2.06 8.85 -9.05
CA THR A 97 -0.73 8.83 -8.45
C THR A 97 -0.67 7.87 -7.28
N LEU A 98 0.37 7.04 -7.21
CA LEU A 98 0.56 6.00 -6.21
C LEU A 98 1.61 6.41 -5.17
N PHE A 99 1.27 6.23 -3.91
CA PHE A 99 2.19 6.22 -2.77
C PHE A 99 2.13 4.84 -2.12
N GLY A 100 3.20 4.06 -2.28
CA GLY A 100 3.26 2.67 -1.84
C GLY A 100 3.44 1.69 -2.98
N TYR A 101 2.62 0.64 -3.02
CA TYR A 101 2.64 -0.39 -4.06
C TYR A 101 1.23 -0.94 -4.32
N THR A 102 1.02 -1.59 -5.46
CA THR A 102 -0.27 -2.21 -5.79
C THR A 102 -0.28 -3.73 -5.67
N ASP A 103 0.84 -4.33 -5.38
CA ASP A 103 1.02 -5.78 -5.23
C ASP A 103 0.52 -6.58 -6.45
N THR A 104 0.80 -6.05 -7.63
CA THR A 104 0.52 -6.70 -8.91
C THR A 104 1.82 -6.92 -9.66
N SER A 105 2.06 -8.15 -10.11
CA SER A 105 3.25 -8.47 -10.89
C SER A 105 3.08 -8.02 -12.34
N ALA A 106 4.14 -7.42 -12.89
CA ALA A 106 4.16 -6.93 -14.26
C ALA A 106 4.00 -8.08 -15.28
N ASP A 107 3.34 -7.79 -16.38
CA ASP A 107 3.25 -8.71 -17.52
C ASP A 107 4.60 -8.76 -18.26
N PRO A 108 5.33 -9.89 -18.26
CA PRO A 108 6.68 -9.95 -18.81
C PRO A 108 6.73 -9.74 -20.33
N ARG A 109 5.60 -9.78 -21.01
CA ARG A 109 5.52 -9.53 -22.46
C ARG A 109 5.65 -8.05 -22.81
N GLU A 110 5.46 -7.17 -21.83
CA GLU A 110 5.49 -5.71 -22.00
C GLU A 110 6.86 -5.09 -21.65
N PHE A 111 7.81 -5.89 -21.16
CA PHE A 111 9.08 -5.43 -20.66
C PHE A 111 10.24 -6.26 -21.23
N HIS A 112 11.43 -5.63 -21.29
CA HIS A 112 12.66 -6.37 -21.56
C HIS A 112 12.92 -7.38 -20.45
N GLN A 113 13.45 -8.56 -20.76
CA GLN A 113 13.63 -9.65 -19.78
C GLN A 113 14.49 -9.28 -18.56
N GLU A 114 15.34 -8.27 -18.67
CA GLU A 114 16.19 -7.78 -17.59
C GLU A 114 15.59 -6.57 -16.85
N ASP A 115 14.33 -6.20 -17.16
CA ASP A 115 13.72 -5.04 -16.52
C ASP A 115 13.55 -5.28 -15.01
N PRO A 116 13.99 -4.34 -14.17
CA PRO A 116 13.85 -4.44 -12.71
C PRO A 116 12.42 -4.67 -12.22
N LEU A 117 11.40 -4.22 -12.98
CA LEU A 117 9.99 -4.45 -12.67
C LEU A 117 9.60 -5.91 -12.68
N LEU A 118 10.35 -6.77 -13.39
CA LEU A 118 10.14 -8.22 -13.40
C LEU A 118 10.75 -8.93 -12.20
N THR A 119 11.54 -8.24 -11.38
CA THR A 119 12.23 -8.80 -10.20
C THR A 119 11.42 -8.69 -8.91
N THR A 120 10.29 -7.99 -8.94
CA THR A 120 9.41 -7.82 -7.79
C THR A 120 7.99 -8.29 -8.09
N TYR A 121 7.33 -8.88 -7.10
CA TYR A 121 5.90 -9.17 -7.17
C TYR A 121 5.04 -8.03 -6.61
N GLU A 122 5.66 -7.08 -5.91
CA GLU A 122 5.02 -5.87 -5.36
C GLU A 122 5.11 -4.71 -6.37
N GLY A 123 4.64 -4.95 -7.57
CA GLY A 123 4.70 -3.96 -8.65
C GLY A 123 3.66 -2.86 -8.55
N MET A 124 3.71 -1.99 -9.53
CA MET A 124 2.73 -0.93 -9.76
C MET A 124 1.85 -1.29 -10.94
N ILE A 125 0.53 -1.22 -10.75
CA ILE A 125 -0.45 -1.49 -11.81
C ILE A 125 -0.27 -0.50 -12.97
N PRO A 126 -0.33 -0.96 -14.24
CA PRO A 126 -0.19 -0.09 -15.39
C PRO A 126 -1.21 1.05 -15.41
N GLY A 127 -0.75 2.25 -15.69
CA GLY A 127 -1.57 3.46 -15.72
C GLY A 127 -1.44 4.35 -14.49
N MET A 128 -0.86 3.87 -13.39
CA MET A 128 -0.49 4.73 -12.26
C MET A 128 0.76 5.56 -12.58
N SER A 129 0.80 6.78 -12.06
CA SER A 129 2.02 7.57 -11.92
C SER A 129 2.63 7.32 -10.55
N SER A 130 3.96 7.24 -10.46
CA SER A 130 4.65 7.07 -9.18
C SER A 130 4.79 8.41 -8.46
N GLY A 131 4.16 8.54 -7.31
CA GLY A 131 4.54 9.55 -6.32
C GLY A 131 5.75 9.06 -5.53
N VAL A 132 5.55 8.02 -4.72
CA VAL A 132 6.62 7.25 -4.08
C VAL A 132 6.28 5.77 -4.18
N THR A 133 7.05 5.01 -4.93
CA THR A 133 6.90 3.55 -4.99
C THR A 133 7.70 2.93 -3.84
N LEU A 134 6.99 2.23 -2.94
CA LEU A 134 7.58 1.56 -1.80
C LEU A 134 7.30 0.05 -1.91
N THR A 135 8.18 -0.66 -2.61
CA THR A 135 8.12 -2.12 -2.76
C THR A 135 8.85 -2.83 -1.62
N ASN A 136 8.97 -4.15 -1.70
CA ASN A 136 9.67 -4.99 -0.72
C ASN A 136 11.13 -4.58 -0.42
N ASN A 137 11.75 -3.77 -1.26
CA ASN A 137 13.10 -3.28 -1.00
C ASN A 137 13.16 -2.13 0.02
N GLN A 138 12.05 -1.46 0.30
CA GLN A 138 11.88 -0.39 1.28
C GLN A 138 12.86 0.80 1.12
N ARG A 139 13.55 0.92 -0.01
CA ARG A 139 14.66 1.86 -0.21
C ARG A 139 14.33 3.32 0.10
N PRO A 140 13.23 3.90 -0.41
CA PRO A 140 12.92 5.31 -0.13
C PRO A 140 12.76 5.60 1.37
N TRP A 141 12.06 4.73 2.09
CA TRP A 141 11.88 4.87 3.53
C TRP A 141 13.17 4.66 4.31
N ILE A 142 13.97 3.62 3.99
CA ILE A 142 15.25 3.37 4.64
C ILE A 142 16.21 4.56 4.43
N ALA A 143 16.23 5.15 3.24
CA ALA A 143 17.03 6.35 2.97
C ALA A 143 16.62 7.52 3.86
N GLU A 144 15.32 7.71 4.09
CA GLU A 144 14.81 8.71 5.04
C GLU A 144 15.25 8.44 6.48
N LEU A 145 15.18 7.18 6.94
CA LEU A 145 15.65 6.80 8.27
C LEU A 145 17.15 7.09 8.44
N ILE A 146 17.96 6.73 7.46
CA ILE A 146 19.41 7.01 7.47
C ILE A 146 19.65 8.53 7.51
N ALA A 147 18.91 9.31 6.73
CA ALA A 147 19.00 10.76 6.75
C ALA A 147 18.64 11.38 8.12
N LYS A 148 17.74 10.72 8.87
CA LYS A 148 17.39 11.08 10.26
C LYS A 148 18.41 10.60 11.31
N GLY A 149 19.48 9.89 10.90
CA GLY A 149 20.55 9.45 11.78
C GLY A 149 20.41 8.01 12.30
N PHE A 150 19.55 7.20 11.70
CA PHE A 150 19.51 5.76 11.96
C PHE A 150 20.74 5.06 11.39
N ASP A 151 20.96 3.82 11.80
CA ASP A 151 22.11 3.02 11.39
C ASP A 151 22.18 2.86 9.86
N HIS A 152 23.32 3.19 9.27
CA HIS A 152 23.59 3.06 7.83
C HIS A 152 23.55 1.63 7.32
N SER A 153 23.62 0.63 8.20
CA SER A 153 23.53 -0.78 7.83
C SER A 153 22.09 -1.27 7.65
N LEU A 154 21.09 -0.44 7.97
CA LEU A 154 19.69 -0.79 7.80
C LEU A 154 19.39 -1.20 6.35
N ASN A 155 18.67 -2.30 6.22
CA ASN A 155 18.25 -2.85 4.95
C ASN A 155 16.81 -3.37 5.06
N ARG A 156 16.25 -3.84 3.95
CA ARG A 156 14.87 -4.32 3.87
C ARG A 156 14.48 -5.43 4.85
N TYR A 157 15.43 -6.10 5.44
CA TYR A 157 15.21 -7.15 6.45
C TYR A 157 15.39 -6.57 7.85
N SER A 158 16.58 -6.00 8.12
CA SER A 158 16.94 -5.53 9.46
C SER A 158 16.12 -4.36 9.95
N VAL A 159 15.48 -3.58 9.06
CA VAL A 159 14.59 -2.49 9.45
C VAL A 159 13.36 -2.97 10.23
N PHE A 160 12.96 -4.23 10.02
CA PHE A 160 11.85 -4.87 10.74
C PHE A 160 12.29 -5.72 11.94
N ASP A 161 13.58 -5.81 12.20
CA ASP A 161 14.08 -6.52 13.37
C ASP A 161 13.65 -5.81 14.66
N PRO A 162 13.28 -6.55 15.69
CA PRO A 162 12.94 -5.97 16.97
C PRO A 162 14.17 -5.31 17.61
N LYS A 163 13.94 -4.26 18.37
CA LYS A 163 14.99 -3.53 19.08
C LYS A 163 15.85 -4.49 19.92
N PRO A 164 17.18 -4.55 19.67
CA PRO A 164 18.06 -5.48 20.35
C PRO A 164 18.18 -5.15 21.84
N ASN A 165 18.42 -6.18 22.66
CA ASN A 165 18.65 -6.07 24.11
C ASN A 165 17.54 -5.34 24.89
N TYR A 166 16.31 -5.43 24.40
CA TYR A 166 15.17 -4.79 25.07
C TYR A 166 14.84 -5.52 26.38
N PRO A 167 14.65 -4.76 27.50
CA PRO A 167 14.34 -5.39 28.80
C PRO A 167 13.09 -6.26 28.76
N GLY A 168 13.19 -7.50 29.25
CA GLY A 168 12.08 -8.46 29.26
C GLY A 168 11.90 -9.29 27.98
N ALA A 169 12.68 -9.04 26.93
CA ALA A 169 12.58 -9.79 25.68
C ALA A 169 12.95 -11.27 25.81
N LYS A 170 13.88 -11.60 26.73
CA LYS A 170 14.29 -12.99 26.98
C LYS A 170 13.16 -13.84 27.57
N GLU A 171 12.37 -13.24 28.44
CA GLU A 171 11.24 -13.90 29.14
C GLU A 171 9.96 -13.94 28.30
N ARG A 172 9.76 -12.92 27.46
CA ARG A 172 8.51 -12.72 26.72
C ARG A 172 8.57 -13.09 25.24
N GLY A 173 9.75 -13.40 24.73
CA GLY A 173 9.99 -13.81 23.36
C GLY A 173 10.36 -12.68 22.40
N SER A 174 10.83 -13.05 21.21
CA SER A 174 11.41 -12.14 20.22
C SER A 174 10.44 -11.07 19.69
N THR A 175 9.14 -11.33 19.74
CA THR A 175 8.10 -10.41 19.26
C THR A 175 7.66 -9.38 20.30
N PHE A 176 8.23 -9.42 21.50
CA PHE A 176 7.89 -8.49 22.57
C PHE A 176 8.58 -7.13 22.43
N SER A 177 9.79 -7.11 21.90
CA SER A 177 10.54 -5.87 21.71
C SER A 177 9.85 -4.99 20.66
N PRO A 178 9.85 -3.66 20.87
CA PRO A 178 9.35 -2.72 19.86
C PRO A 178 10.25 -2.71 18.62
N ALA A 179 9.78 -2.09 17.56
CA ALA A 179 10.58 -1.77 16.40
C ALA A 179 11.76 -0.86 16.76
N VAL A 180 12.76 -0.79 15.89
CA VAL A 180 13.93 0.10 16.05
C VAL A 180 13.58 1.57 15.82
N TYR A 181 12.45 1.85 15.19
CA TYR A 181 11.92 3.18 14.88
C TYR A 181 10.64 3.47 15.69
N SER A 182 10.29 4.74 15.80
CA SER A 182 9.03 5.20 16.41
C SER A 182 7.88 5.14 15.41
N ASP A 183 6.64 5.35 15.88
CA ASP A 183 5.46 5.42 15.02
C ASP A 183 5.60 6.53 13.95
N GLU A 184 6.21 7.66 14.33
CA GLU A 184 6.45 8.82 13.46
C GLU A 184 7.48 8.52 12.34
N ASP A 185 8.35 7.55 12.56
CA ASP A 185 9.36 7.11 11.61
C ASP A 185 8.95 5.85 10.84
N SER A 186 7.75 5.36 11.04
CA SER A 186 7.23 4.18 10.33
C SER A 186 7.09 4.41 8.82
N SER A 187 7.10 3.33 8.05
CA SER A 187 6.85 3.40 6.60
C SER A 187 5.47 3.98 6.26
N VAL A 188 4.48 3.79 7.14
CA VAL A 188 3.14 4.37 7.00
C VAL A 188 3.18 5.89 7.20
N ALA A 189 3.89 6.37 8.24
CA ALA A 189 4.08 7.80 8.46
C ALA A 189 4.83 8.44 7.29
N PHE A 190 5.91 7.82 6.84
CA PHE A 190 6.68 8.27 5.67
C PHE A 190 5.80 8.42 4.42
N LEU A 191 5.00 7.40 4.06
CA LEU A 191 4.10 7.47 2.90
C LEU A 191 3.01 8.52 3.08
N THR A 192 2.51 8.69 4.30
CA THR A 192 1.51 9.71 4.63
C THR A 192 2.08 11.11 4.43
N ASP A 193 3.28 11.37 4.95
CA ASP A 193 3.95 12.66 4.82
C ASP A 193 4.24 13.01 3.35
N GLU A 194 4.72 12.05 2.58
CA GLU A 194 4.95 12.23 1.14
C GLU A 194 3.64 12.51 0.38
N THR A 195 2.55 11.83 0.75
CA THR A 195 1.22 12.08 0.17
C THR A 195 0.73 13.48 0.52
N LEU A 196 0.87 13.92 1.78
CA LEU A 196 0.47 15.25 2.22
C LEU A 196 1.29 16.35 1.54
N LYS A 197 2.60 16.17 1.39
CA LYS A 197 3.47 17.08 0.62
C LYS A 197 3.00 17.18 -0.84
N TRP A 198 2.66 16.05 -1.45
CA TRP A 198 2.17 16.02 -2.82
C TRP A 198 0.82 16.74 -2.95
N LEU A 199 -0.09 16.57 -1.99
CA LEU A 199 -1.40 17.22 -1.97
C LEU A 199 -1.30 18.73 -1.74
N SER A 200 -0.37 19.20 -0.91
CA SER A 200 -0.25 20.61 -0.50
C SER A 200 0.00 21.58 -1.63
N VAL A 201 0.49 21.10 -2.77
CA VAL A 201 0.76 21.92 -3.97
C VAL A 201 -0.30 21.74 -5.06
N ARG A 202 -1.45 21.12 -4.76
CA ARG A 202 -2.53 20.76 -5.72
C ARG A 202 -3.91 21.24 -5.31
N GLU A 203 -4.00 22.41 -4.71
CA GLU A 203 -5.27 22.96 -4.20
C GLU A 203 -6.33 23.13 -5.29
N ASP A 204 -5.92 23.53 -6.49
CA ASP A 204 -6.81 23.82 -7.62
C ASP A 204 -6.93 22.67 -8.63
N GLU A 205 -6.29 21.53 -8.37
CA GLU A 205 -6.31 20.38 -9.27
C GLU A 205 -7.29 19.31 -8.78
N ASN A 206 -7.92 18.61 -9.72
CA ASN A 206 -8.63 17.38 -9.36
C ASN A 206 -7.66 16.21 -9.41
N TRP A 207 -7.56 15.49 -8.31
CA TRP A 207 -6.60 14.40 -8.16
C TRP A 207 -7.26 13.06 -7.80
N PHE A 208 -6.59 12.00 -8.19
CA PHE A 208 -6.84 10.62 -7.80
C PHE A 208 -5.53 10.07 -7.21
N VAL A 209 -5.50 9.69 -5.93
CA VAL A 209 -4.36 9.17 -5.22
C VAL A 209 -4.73 7.96 -4.36
#